data_fb40b14854463d3bcb6c99c59c44edb9
#
_entry.id   fb40b14854463d3bcb6c99c59c44edb9
#
_cell.length_a   1.000
_cell.length_b   1.000
_cell.length_c   1.000
_cell.angle_alpha   90.00
_cell.angle_beta   90.00
_cell.angle_gamma   90.00
#
_symmetry.space_group_name_H-M   'P 1'
#
loop_
_entity.id
_entity.type
_entity.pdbx_description
1 polymer ?
#
loop_
_entity_poly.entity_id
_entity_poly.type
_entity_poly.pdbx_seq_one_letter_code
_entity_poly.pdbx_strand_id
1 'polypeptide(L)'
;VLIDEKETAKKGNDFILKSDTSIVIDSRAHKMSKSRGNVINPDDIVNDYGADSLRLYEMFMGPLEQTKPWNMSGVEGVYRFLGRVWRMIVDERNDDATVLHADVTEDIEKLSFNTAISRMMEFTNEFSSQQPRPKSAMIPFVQLLNPFAPHIAEELWEVLGQTESLTYSEWPKFDESKLVESEIE
;
A
#
# COMPACT_ATOMS: atom_id res chain seq x y z
N VAL A 1 -29.03 -15.74 6.87
CA VAL A 1 -28.60 -14.70 7.83
C VAL A 1 -27.20 -14.31 7.46
N LEU A 2 -26.92 -13.03 7.31
CA LEU A 2 -25.54 -12.52 7.18
C LEU A 2 -24.94 -12.44 8.58
N ILE A 3 -23.73 -12.94 8.73
CA ILE A 3 -22.98 -12.95 9.99
C ILE A 3 -21.78 -12.04 9.82
N ASP A 4 -21.53 -11.17 10.80
CA ASP A 4 -20.36 -10.30 10.81
C ASP A 4 -19.07 -11.15 10.90
N GLU A 5 -18.05 -10.80 10.15
CA GLU A 5 -16.74 -11.47 10.18
C GLU A 5 -16.18 -11.53 11.62
N LYS A 6 -16.43 -10.50 12.43
CA LYS A 6 -16.01 -10.47 13.85
C LYS A 6 -16.63 -11.57 14.70
N GLU A 7 -17.78 -12.11 14.31
CA GLU A 7 -18.47 -13.22 14.98
C GLU A 7 -18.00 -14.59 14.51
N THR A 8 -17.09 -14.63 13.52
CA THR A 8 -16.59 -15.88 12.94
C THR A 8 -15.16 -16.18 13.39
N ALA A 9 -14.79 -17.47 13.38
CA ALA A 9 -13.44 -17.95 13.58
C ALA A 9 -13.07 -18.99 12.52
N LYS A 10 -11.81 -19.03 12.10
CA LYS A 10 -11.33 -20.04 11.15
C LYS A 10 -11.00 -21.34 11.89
N LYS A 11 -11.52 -22.48 11.40
CA LYS A 11 -11.22 -23.82 11.90
C LYS A 11 -10.85 -24.74 10.73
N GLY A 12 -9.55 -24.93 10.51
CA GLY A 12 -9.05 -25.61 9.31
C GLY A 12 -9.35 -24.81 8.05
N ASN A 13 -10.09 -25.43 7.11
CA ASN A 13 -10.53 -24.77 5.87
C ASN A 13 -11.90 -24.09 5.98
N ASP A 14 -12.60 -24.27 7.10
CA ASP A 14 -13.95 -23.77 7.30
C ASP A 14 -13.97 -22.54 8.22
N PHE A 15 -15.04 -21.76 8.11
CA PHE A 15 -15.39 -20.72 9.07
C PHE A 15 -16.50 -21.22 9.98
N ILE A 16 -16.41 -20.96 11.26
CA ILE A 16 -17.38 -21.35 12.28
C ILE A 16 -17.86 -20.13 13.06
N LEU A 17 -19.05 -20.20 13.62
CA LEU A 17 -19.57 -19.16 14.51
C LEU A 17 -18.85 -19.22 15.86
N LYS A 18 -18.34 -18.07 16.36
CA LYS A 18 -17.64 -18.01 17.66
C LYS A 18 -18.52 -18.37 18.85
N SER A 19 -19.82 -18.03 18.79
CA SER A 19 -20.78 -18.34 19.84
C SER A 19 -21.22 -19.81 19.86
N ASP A 20 -21.10 -20.51 18.71
CA ASP A 20 -21.39 -21.94 18.60
C ASP A 20 -20.48 -22.58 17.54
N THR A 21 -19.44 -23.23 17.99
CA THR A 21 -18.41 -23.85 17.13
C THR A 21 -18.88 -25.08 16.35
N SER A 22 -20.12 -25.54 16.54
CA SER A 22 -20.74 -26.58 15.74
C SER A 22 -21.36 -26.06 14.44
N ILE A 23 -21.58 -24.75 14.35
CA ILE A 23 -22.16 -24.11 13.18
C ILE A 23 -21.05 -23.73 12.20
N VAL A 24 -21.04 -24.42 11.05
CA VAL A 24 -20.15 -24.08 9.93
C VAL A 24 -20.81 -23.00 9.09
N ILE A 25 -20.04 -21.97 8.76
CA ILE A 25 -20.50 -20.81 8.00
C ILE A 25 -20.01 -20.94 6.56
N ASP A 26 -20.92 -20.82 5.60
CA ASP A 26 -20.58 -20.74 4.17
C ASP A 26 -19.98 -19.36 3.84
N SER A 27 -18.66 -19.35 3.62
CA SER A 27 -17.90 -18.15 3.29
C SER A 27 -17.65 -18.05 1.78
N ARG A 28 -18.68 -17.74 0.99
CA ARG A 28 -18.52 -17.50 -0.44
C ARG A 28 -18.40 -16.02 -0.75
N ALA A 29 -17.48 -15.68 -1.65
CA ALA A 29 -17.41 -14.34 -2.20
C ALA A 29 -18.66 -14.09 -3.09
N HIS A 30 -19.44 -13.08 -2.74
CA HIS A 30 -20.58 -12.63 -3.51
C HIS A 30 -20.35 -11.22 -4.06
N LYS A 31 -20.86 -10.97 -5.29
CA LYS A 31 -20.88 -9.61 -5.82
C LYS A 31 -21.61 -8.69 -4.85
N MET A 32 -21.00 -7.54 -4.55
CA MET A 32 -21.64 -6.51 -3.73
C MET A 32 -22.96 -6.05 -4.35
N SER A 33 -24.02 -5.98 -3.56
CA SER A 33 -25.30 -5.42 -3.97
C SER A 33 -26.07 -4.89 -2.76
N LYS A 34 -26.83 -3.81 -2.99
CA LYS A 34 -27.69 -3.20 -1.96
C LYS A 34 -28.73 -4.18 -1.43
N SER A 35 -29.30 -5.02 -2.30
CA SER A 35 -30.30 -6.03 -1.92
C SER A 35 -29.76 -7.13 -1.02
N ARG A 36 -28.46 -7.36 -1.03
CA ARG A 36 -27.77 -8.32 -0.16
C ARG A 36 -27.25 -7.69 1.13
N GLY A 37 -27.20 -6.36 1.20
CA GLY A 37 -26.65 -5.66 2.37
C GLY A 37 -25.14 -5.83 2.56
N ASN A 38 -24.39 -6.23 1.52
CA ASN A 38 -22.96 -6.45 1.56
C ASN A 38 -22.14 -5.39 0.81
N VAL A 39 -22.71 -4.19 0.64
CA VAL A 39 -22.03 -3.05 0.01
C VAL A 39 -21.17 -2.35 1.05
N ILE A 40 -19.92 -2.08 0.69
CA ILE A 40 -19.03 -1.18 1.43
C ILE A 40 -19.20 0.22 0.82
N ASN A 41 -19.48 1.20 1.67
CA ASN A 41 -19.55 2.59 1.25
C ASN A 41 -18.14 3.19 1.20
N PRO A 42 -17.64 3.65 0.04
CA PRO A 42 -16.33 4.29 -0.06
C PRO A 42 -16.16 5.50 0.88
N ASP A 43 -17.24 6.28 1.10
CA ASP A 43 -17.18 7.46 1.96
C ASP A 43 -16.82 7.10 3.41
N ASP A 44 -17.31 5.96 3.91
CA ASP A 44 -16.98 5.49 5.26
C ASP A 44 -15.48 5.14 5.35
N ILE A 45 -14.93 4.49 4.30
CA ILE A 45 -13.50 4.16 4.23
C ILE A 45 -12.65 5.43 4.16
N VAL A 46 -13.07 6.41 3.35
CA VAL A 46 -12.36 7.70 3.24
C VAL A 46 -12.38 8.45 4.57
N ASN A 47 -13.50 8.45 5.29
CA ASN A 47 -13.61 9.10 6.58
C ASN A 47 -12.75 8.44 7.67
N ASP A 48 -12.68 7.10 7.68
CA ASP A 48 -11.99 6.35 8.73
C ASP A 48 -10.48 6.18 8.46
N TYR A 49 -10.08 6.04 7.18
CA TYR A 49 -8.71 5.67 6.79
C TYR A 49 -8.05 6.65 5.80
N GLY A 50 -8.80 7.60 5.26
CA GLY A 50 -8.33 8.54 4.25
C GLY A 50 -8.43 8.02 2.81
N ALA A 51 -8.51 8.95 1.84
CA ALA A 51 -8.64 8.63 0.43
C ALA A 51 -7.43 7.86 -0.12
N ASP A 52 -6.22 8.17 0.33
CA ASP A 52 -5.00 7.49 -0.09
C ASP A 52 -5.00 6.01 0.30
N SER A 53 -5.54 5.67 1.48
CA SER A 53 -5.66 4.27 1.91
C SER A 53 -6.64 3.48 1.05
N LEU A 54 -7.78 4.09 0.68
CA LEU A 54 -8.74 3.47 -0.23
C LEU A 54 -8.10 3.21 -1.60
N ARG A 55 -7.49 4.23 -2.20
CA ARG A 55 -6.81 4.14 -3.51
C ARG A 55 -5.74 3.07 -3.51
N LEU A 56 -4.85 3.12 -2.53
CA LEU A 56 -3.75 2.18 -2.39
C LEU A 56 -4.25 0.74 -2.21
N TYR A 57 -5.29 0.54 -1.41
CA TYR A 57 -5.87 -0.79 -1.21
C TYR A 57 -6.49 -1.36 -2.49
N GLU A 58 -7.26 -0.56 -3.23
CA GLU A 58 -7.86 -1.01 -4.50
C GLU A 58 -6.81 -1.45 -5.53
N MET A 59 -5.69 -0.73 -5.61
CA MET A 59 -4.58 -1.08 -6.50
C MET A 59 -3.74 -2.25 -5.97
N PHE A 60 -3.67 -2.43 -4.65
CA PHE A 60 -2.85 -3.47 -4.02
C PHE A 60 -3.52 -4.85 -4.00
N MET A 61 -4.85 -4.94 -4.00
CA MET A 61 -5.59 -6.21 -3.88
C MET A 61 -5.20 -7.29 -4.92
N GLY A 62 -4.47 -6.95 -5.98
CA GLY A 62 -3.98 -7.85 -7.03
C GLY A 62 -4.26 -7.30 -8.44
N PRO A 63 -4.09 -8.09 -9.52
CA PRO A 63 -4.29 -7.63 -10.89
C PRO A 63 -5.67 -7.00 -11.11
N LEU A 64 -5.75 -5.88 -11.83
CA LEU A 64 -6.99 -5.11 -12.03
C LEU A 64 -8.11 -5.91 -12.70
N GLU A 65 -7.76 -6.92 -13.49
CA GLU A 65 -8.70 -7.73 -14.28
C GLU A 65 -9.43 -8.79 -13.43
N GLN A 66 -9.00 -9.03 -12.20
CA GLN A 66 -9.53 -10.09 -11.35
C GLN A 66 -10.59 -9.57 -10.37
N THR A 67 -11.66 -10.36 -10.19
CA THR A 67 -12.61 -10.15 -9.09
C THR A 67 -11.96 -10.51 -7.76
N LYS A 68 -12.05 -9.61 -6.78
CA LYS A 68 -11.39 -9.74 -5.48
C LYS A 68 -12.38 -9.59 -4.34
N PRO A 69 -12.28 -10.42 -3.30
CA PRO A 69 -13.07 -10.22 -2.09
C PRO A 69 -12.55 -9.00 -1.33
N TRP A 70 -13.48 -8.14 -0.91
CA TRP A 70 -13.15 -7.03 -0.03
C TRP A 70 -12.74 -7.54 1.36
N ASN A 71 -11.67 -6.98 1.92
CA ASN A 71 -11.19 -7.32 3.25
C ASN A 71 -10.71 -6.06 4.00
N MET A 72 -11.37 -5.73 5.10
CA MET A 72 -11.03 -4.55 5.91
C MET A 72 -9.63 -4.62 6.51
N SER A 73 -9.13 -5.82 6.85
CA SER A 73 -7.75 -5.97 7.36
C SER A 73 -6.69 -5.56 6.33
N GLY A 74 -7.01 -5.66 5.04
CA GLY A 74 -6.17 -5.15 3.97
C GLY A 74 -6.15 -3.62 3.93
N VAL A 75 -7.30 -2.96 4.11
CA VAL A 75 -7.37 -1.49 4.24
C VAL A 75 -6.54 -1.00 5.42
N GLU A 76 -6.69 -1.63 6.59
CA GLU A 76 -5.86 -1.34 7.77
C GLU A 76 -4.37 -1.58 7.51
N GLY A 77 -4.04 -2.60 6.72
CA GLY A 77 -2.66 -2.92 6.32
C GLY A 77 -2.00 -1.79 5.54
N VAL A 78 -2.68 -1.27 4.51
CA VAL A 78 -2.15 -0.15 3.71
C VAL A 78 -2.15 1.17 4.48
N TYR A 79 -3.14 1.41 5.34
CA TYR A 79 -3.15 2.56 6.25
C TYR A 79 -1.92 2.56 7.17
N ARG A 80 -1.61 1.42 7.79
CA ARG A 80 -0.39 1.26 8.60
C ARG A 80 0.89 1.41 7.78
N PHE A 81 0.89 0.98 6.51
CA PHE A 81 2.01 1.20 5.60
C PHE A 81 2.24 2.70 5.37
N LEU A 82 1.21 3.48 5.04
CA LEU A 82 1.33 4.94 4.88
C LEU A 82 1.86 5.61 6.17
N GLY A 83 1.41 5.16 7.34
CA GLY A 83 1.94 5.63 8.62
C GLY A 83 3.42 5.29 8.85
N ARG A 84 3.93 4.17 8.30
CA ARG A 84 5.37 3.85 8.30
C ARG A 84 6.15 4.74 7.34
N VAL A 85 5.61 4.98 6.14
CA VAL A 85 6.22 5.91 5.16
C VAL A 85 6.38 7.29 5.77
N TRP A 86 5.34 7.79 6.42
CA TRP A 86 5.40 9.08 7.12
C TRP A 86 6.56 9.11 8.14
N ARG A 87 6.59 8.16 9.06
CA ARG A 87 7.64 8.09 10.10
C ARG A 87 9.04 7.88 9.52
N MET A 88 9.17 7.18 8.39
CA MET A 88 10.45 6.99 7.72
C MET A 88 11.01 8.30 7.20
N ILE A 89 10.18 9.19 6.66
CA ILE A 89 10.60 10.42 6.00
C ILE A 89 10.68 11.60 6.98
N VAL A 90 9.72 11.73 7.90
CA VAL A 90 9.61 12.83 8.87
C VAL A 90 10.55 12.64 10.09
N ASP A 91 11.56 11.80 9.98
CA ASP A 91 12.56 11.63 11.03
C ASP A 91 13.63 12.72 10.95
N GLU A 92 13.75 13.53 11.99
CA GLU A 92 14.72 14.65 12.11
C GLU A 92 16.21 14.20 12.00
N ARG A 93 16.46 12.88 12.05
CA ARG A 93 17.82 12.30 11.97
C ARG A 93 18.23 11.92 10.54
N ASN A 94 17.41 12.27 9.53
CA ASN A 94 17.72 11.96 8.13
C ASN A 94 18.80 12.89 7.58
N ASP A 95 19.84 12.33 7.01
CA ASP A 95 20.94 13.05 6.38
C ASP A 95 21.41 12.37 5.07
N ASP A 96 22.16 13.09 4.23
CA ASP A 96 22.42 12.74 2.83
C ASP A 96 23.22 11.46 2.56
N ALA A 97 22.65 10.50 1.85
CA ALA A 97 23.36 9.46 1.07
C ALA A 97 22.45 8.70 0.06
N THR A 98 22.99 8.14 -1.00
CA THR A 98 22.28 7.79 -2.24
C THR A 98 22.09 6.28 -2.46
N VAL A 99 20.87 5.76 -2.77
CA VAL A 99 20.60 4.62 -3.70
C VAL A 99 19.10 4.51 -4.07
N LEU A 100 18.78 4.18 -5.34
CA LEU A 100 17.42 4.05 -5.90
C LEU A 100 17.15 2.63 -6.42
N HIS A 101 15.89 2.14 -6.27
CA HIS A 101 15.43 0.89 -6.86
C HIS A 101 14.70 1.13 -8.20
N ALA A 102 15.11 0.41 -9.25
CA ALA A 102 14.56 0.50 -10.60
C ALA A 102 13.20 -0.20 -10.81
N ASP A 103 12.93 -1.24 -10.02
CA ASP A 103 11.82 -2.19 -10.24
C ASP A 103 10.42 -1.57 -10.19
N VAL A 104 10.23 -0.48 -9.44
CA VAL A 104 8.91 0.15 -9.27
C VAL A 104 8.43 0.82 -10.55
N THR A 105 9.31 1.42 -11.34
CA THR A 105 8.95 2.10 -12.59
C THR A 105 8.41 1.11 -13.62
N GLU A 106 9.07 -0.03 -13.80
CA GLU A 106 8.64 -1.08 -14.74
C GLU A 106 7.27 -1.67 -14.36
N ASP A 107 7.01 -1.87 -13.07
CA ASP A 107 5.73 -2.37 -12.57
C ASP A 107 4.58 -1.39 -12.82
N ILE A 108 4.83 -0.08 -12.74
CA ILE A 108 3.84 0.96 -13.05
C ILE A 108 3.53 0.98 -14.54
N GLU A 109 4.54 0.95 -15.42
CA GLU A 109 4.36 0.94 -16.87
C GLU A 109 3.56 -0.29 -17.35
N LYS A 110 3.75 -1.45 -16.73
CA LYS A 110 3.01 -2.68 -17.00
C LYS A 110 1.63 -2.75 -16.32
N LEU A 111 1.20 -1.70 -15.62
CA LEU A 111 -0.01 -1.68 -14.79
C LEU A 111 -0.02 -2.76 -13.69
N SER A 112 1.16 -3.24 -13.29
CA SER A 112 1.35 -4.20 -12.19
C SER A 112 1.36 -3.49 -10.83
N PHE A 113 0.32 -2.72 -10.55
CA PHE A 113 0.26 -1.82 -9.39
C PHE A 113 0.42 -2.53 -8.05
N ASN A 114 -0.10 -3.74 -7.92
CA ASN A 114 0.08 -4.54 -6.71
C ASN A 114 1.55 -4.90 -6.48
N THR A 115 2.32 -5.19 -7.52
CA THR A 115 3.75 -5.46 -7.44
C THR A 115 4.52 -4.19 -7.11
N ALA A 116 4.22 -3.07 -7.77
CA ALA A 116 4.81 -1.77 -7.45
C ALA A 116 4.61 -1.38 -5.97
N ILE A 117 3.40 -1.57 -5.44
CA ILE A 117 3.11 -1.30 -4.03
C ILE A 117 3.89 -2.25 -3.10
N SER A 118 4.03 -3.53 -3.46
CA SER A 118 4.85 -4.49 -2.70
C SER A 118 6.32 -4.06 -2.64
N ARG A 119 6.90 -3.60 -3.76
CA ARG A 119 8.27 -3.04 -3.80
C ARG A 119 8.44 -1.81 -2.91
N MET A 120 7.43 -0.92 -2.89
CA MET A 120 7.45 0.24 -1.99
C MET A 120 7.36 -0.18 -0.51
N MET A 121 6.63 -1.25 -0.18
CA MET A 121 6.59 -1.81 1.17
C MET A 121 7.94 -2.42 1.59
N GLU A 122 8.61 -3.14 0.68
CA GLU A 122 9.96 -3.70 0.89
C GLU A 122 10.96 -2.58 1.15
N PHE A 123 10.99 -1.56 0.29
CA PHE A 123 11.82 -0.35 0.47
C PHE A 123 11.57 0.29 1.84
N THR A 124 10.31 0.51 2.22
CA THR A 124 9.97 1.13 3.50
C THR A 124 10.44 0.28 4.68
N ASN A 125 10.35 -1.04 4.60
CA ASN A 125 10.83 -1.94 5.66
C ASN A 125 12.35 -1.87 5.80
N GLU A 126 13.08 -1.84 4.69
CA GLU A 126 14.53 -1.76 4.66
C GLU A 126 15.01 -0.42 5.25
N PHE A 127 14.53 0.70 4.69
CA PHE A 127 14.96 2.03 5.14
C PHE A 127 14.44 2.43 6.51
N SER A 128 13.34 1.83 7.00
CA SER A 128 12.87 2.08 8.38
C SER A 128 13.86 1.60 9.44
N SER A 129 14.70 0.61 9.12
CA SER A 129 15.73 0.08 10.02
C SER A 129 17.06 0.82 9.91
N GLN A 130 17.28 1.62 8.87
CA GLN A 130 18.52 2.35 8.59
C GLN A 130 18.53 3.75 9.21
N GLN A 131 19.70 4.24 9.59
CA GLN A 131 19.92 5.62 10.01
C GLN A 131 21.40 6.03 9.77
N PRO A 132 21.65 7.21 9.21
CA PRO A 132 20.68 8.17 8.67
C PRO A 132 20.01 7.65 7.40
N ARG A 133 18.83 8.17 7.07
CA ARG A 133 18.09 7.85 5.83
C ARG A 133 18.36 8.94 4.80
N PRO A 134 18.84 8.58 3.60
CA PRO A 134 19.25 9.59 2.63
C PRO A 134 18.06 10.30 1.99
N LYS A 135 18.07 11.62 2.04
CA LYS A 135 17.08 12.48 1.39
C LYS A 135 17.00 12.23 -0.12
N SER A 136 18.15 11.93 -0.74
CA SER A 136 18.24 11.58 -2.15
C SER A 136 17.54 10.27 -2.53
N ALA A 137 17.30 9.35 -1.61
CA ALA A 137 16.47 8.17 -1.83
C ALA A 137 14.99 8.44 -1.51
N MET A 138 14.71 9.33 -0.55
CA MET A 138 13.32 9.64 -0.15
C MET A 138 12.58 10.45 -1.23
N ILE A 139 13.26 11.38 -1.91
CA ILE A 139 12.67 12.21 -2.98
C ILE A 139 12.10 11.35 -4.11
N PRO A 140 12.85 10.45 -4.77
CA PRO A 140 12.31 9.57 -5.79
C PRO A 140 11.25 8.60 -5.27
N PHE A 141 11.40 8.10 -4.05
CA PHE A 141 10.38 7.26 -3.43
C PHE A 141 9.02 7.98 -3.35
N VAL A 142 9.01 9.25 -2.94
CA VAL A 142 7.79 10.06 -2.87
C VAL A 142 7.21 10.31 -4.26
N GLN A 143 8.04 10.54 -5.29
CA GLN A 143 7.59 10.64 -6.68
C GLN A 143 6.90 9.36 -7.16
N LEU A 144 7.47 8.17 -6.84
CA LEU A 144 6.90 6.86 -7.17
C LEU A 144 5.62 6.55 -6.38
N LEU A 145 5.47 7.09 -5.17
CA LEU A 145 4.28 6.94 -4.34
C LEU A 145 3.10 7.77 -4.83
N ASN A 146 3.37 8.93 -5.46
CA ASN A 146 2.36 9.91 -5.84
C ASN A 146 1.17 9.34 -6.66
N PRO A 147 1.33 8.48 -7.68
CA PRO A 147 0.20 7.92 -8.41
C PRO A 147 -0.78 7.13 -7.54
N PHE A 148 -0.31 6.55 -6.45
CA PHE A 148 -1.07 5.69 -5.54
C PHE A 148 -1.69 6.44 -4.38
N ALA A 149 -0.93 7.35 -3.76
CA ALA A 149 -1.28 8.07 -2.54
C ALA A 149 -0.88 9.56 -2.66
N PRO A 150 -1.59 10.34 -3.49
CA PRO A 150 -1.18 11.70 -3.86
C PRO A 150 -1.19 12.69 -2.69
N HIS A 151 -2.11 12.55 -1.72
CA HIS A 151 -2.21 13.51 -0.63
C HIS A 151 -1.01 13.41 0.31
N ILE A 152 -0.69 12.20 0.78
CA ILE A 152 0.50 12.01 1.63
C ILE A 152 1.80 12.28 0.87
N ALA A 153 1.84 11.98 -0.43
CA ALA A 153 3.02 12.24 -1.25
C ALA A 153 3.31 13.74 -1.37
N GLU A 154 2.31 14.59 -1.60
CA GLU A 154 2.48 16.07 -1.63
C GLU A 154 2.95 16.62 -0.28
N GLU A 155 2.37 16.17 0.84
CA GLU A 155 2.81 16.57 2.17
C GLU A 155 4.28 16.18 2.44
N LEU A 156 4.66 14.96 2.08
CA LEU A 156 6.04 14.48 2.24
C LEU A 156 7.01 15.22 1.31
N TRP A 157 6.55 15.63 0.13
CA TRP A 157 7.32 16.41 -0.83
C TRP A 157 7.70 17.78 -0.27
N GLU A 158 6.74 18.45 0.40
CA GLU A 158 7.00 19.70 1.11
C GLU A 158 7.98 19.50 2.29
N VAL A 159 7.79 18.44 3.10
CA VAL A 159 8.70 18.07 4.19
C VAL A 159 10.13 17.85 3.69
N LEU A 160 10.31 17.29 2.50
CA LEU A 160 11.61 17.13 1.85
C LEU A 160 12.19 18.44 1.29
N GLY A 161 11.49 19.57 1.47
CA GLY A 161 11.95 20.90 1.11
C GLY A 161 11.77 21.27 -0.36
N GLN A 162 10.86 20.58 -1.05
CA GLN A 162 10.48 20.92 -2.41
C GLN A 162 9.42 22.03 -2.40
N THR A 163 9.51 22.99 -3.33
CA THR A 163 8.67 24.20 -3.31
C THR A 163 7.56 24.20 -4.37
N GLU A 164 7.69 23.36 -5.39
CA GLU A 164 6.69 23.20 -6.44
C GLU A 164 5.87 21.93 -6.19
N SER A 165 4.63 21.87 -6.70
CA SER A 165 3.79 20.67 -6.54
C SER A 165 4.45 19.45 -7.20
N LEU A 166 4.42 18.34 -6.50
CA LEU A 166 4.90 17.03 -6.95
C LEU A 166 4.25 16.59 -8.27
N THR A 167 3.01 17.02 -8.51
CA THR A 167 2.27 16.71 -9.75
C THR A 167 3.01 17.14 -11.01
N TYR A 168 3.82 18.19 -10.95
CA TYR A 168 4.58 18.72 -12.08
C TYR A 168 6.06 18.30 -12.07
N SER A 169 6.49 17.50 -11.11
CA SER A 169 7.86 17.00 -11.06
C SER A 169 8.13 16.02 -12.20
N GLU A 170 9.37 16.00 -12.71
CA GLU A 170 9.79 14.98 -13.67
C GLU A 170 9.77 13.60 -12.98
N TRP A 171 9.45 12.56 -13.77
CA TRP A 171 9.53 11.17 -13.29
C TRP A 171 10.98 10.82 -12.91
N PRO A 172 11.22 10.13 -11.79
CA PRO A 172 12.57 9.81 -11.35
C PRO A 172 13.28 8.91 -12.35
N LYS A 173 14.55 9.23 -12.64
CA LYS A 173 15.42 8.42 -13.50
C LYS A 173 16.30 7.54 -12.62
N PHE A 174 16.47 6.29 -13.01
CA PHE A 174 17.40 5.38 -12.34
C PHE A 174 18.70 5.25 -13.12
N ASP A 175 19.77 4.86 -12.44
CA ASP A 175 21.09 4.66 -13.02
C ASP A 175 21.31 3.16 -13.27
N GLU A 176 21.18 2.73 -14.52
CA GLU A 176 21.34 1.34 -14.94
C GLU A 176 22.70 0.73 -14.52
N SER A 177 23.74 1.56 -14.39
CA SER A 177 25.07 1.09 -13.98
C SER A 177 25.13 0.61 -12.52
N LYS A 178 24.11 0.94 -11.72
CA LYS A 178 23.97 0.52 -10.32
C LYS A 178 23.11 -0.72 -10.13
N LEU A 179 22.47 -1.21 -11.19
CA LEU A 179 21.82 -2.51 -11.20
C LEU A 179 22.92 -3.59 -11.24
N VAL A 180 23.57 -3.82 -10.11
CA VAL A 180 24.46 -4.98 -9.97
C VAL A 180 23.56 -6.16 -9.69
N GLU A 181 23.29 -6.96 -10.71
CA GLU A 181 22.83 -8.34 -10.50
C GLU A 181 23.93 -9.05 -9.71
N SER A 182 23.69 -9.28 -8.41
CA SER A 182 24.46 -10.25 -7.68
C SER A 182 24.03 -11.63 -8.20
N GLU A 183 24.71 -12.12 -9.25
CA GLU A 183 24.67 -13.54 -9.59
C GLU A 183 25.14 -14.29 -8.34
N ILE A 184 24.21 -14.97 -7.71
CA ILE A 184 24.52 -15.96 -6.68
C ILE A 184 24.91 -17.22 -7.45
N GLU A 185 26.22 -17.53 -7.50
CA GLU A 185 26.72 -18.85 -7.87
C GLU A 185 26.27 -19.93 -6.88
#